data_44080f1f0127e9efd72e19b614fc64ef
#
_entry.id   44080f1f0127e9efd72e19b614fc64ef
#
_cell.length_a   1.000
_cell.length_b   1.000
_cell.length_c   1.000
_cell.angle_alpha   90.00
_cell.angle_beta   90.00
_cell.angle_gamma   90.00
#
_symmetry.space_group_name_H-M   'P 1'
#
loop_
_entity.id
_entity.type
_entity.pdbx_description
1 polymer ?
#
loop_
_entity_poly.entity_id
_entity_poly.type
_entity_poly.pdbx_seq_one_letter_code
_entity_poly.pdbx_strand_id
1 'polypeptide(L)'
;HTTLYFNAGMMLINVKLWMRENLFDDIVRRAEENVKRVGNRLSHHDQDIHNEMLDGKSLYIDKKYNYLYNLDRHSLFAKQPVNEDYKDKVIIHFAGHAKPWHDWVQNWDVVKEYAAIQRKTPWKDVPLVPPKGTKNLHQAARSARMYGNYGEMLMWYLKYLGAKL
;
A
#
# COMPACT_ATOMS: atom_id res chain seq x y z
N HIS A 1 9.63 7.65 -22.07
CA HIS A 1 10.47 7.26 -20.92
C HIS A 1 10.58 8.44 -19.99
N THR A 2 10.09 8.30 -18.77
CA THR A 2 10.28 9.29 -17.70
C THR A 2 11.71 9.22 -17.18
N THR A 3 12.31 10.37 -16.88
CA THR A 3 13.70 10.45 -16.40
C THR A 3 13.83 9.87 -14.99
N LEU A 4 12.85 10.16 -14.14
CA LEU A 4 12.70 9.62 -12.79
C LEU A 4 11.24 9.25 -12.57
N TYR A 5 11.00 8.19 -11.78
CA TYR A 5 9.65 7.73 -11.48
C TYR A 5 9.37 7.85 -9.99
N PHE A 6 8.28 8.55 -9.62
CA PHE A 6 7.87 8.73 -8.24
C PHE A 6 6.58 8.00 -7.90
N ASN A 7 6.40 7.70 -6.63
CA ASN A 7 5.14 7.17 -6.11
C ASN A 7 4.15 8.32 -5.89
N ALA A 8 3.01 8.30 -6.59
CA ALA A 8 1.99 9.34 -6.54
C ALA A 8 1.07 9.29 -5.31
N GLY A 9 1.26 8.33 -4.39
CA GLY A 9 0.46 8.23 -3.17
C GLY A 9 0.67 9.39 -2.19
N MET A 10 1.73 10.19 -2.38
CA MET A 10 2.00 11.41 -1.63
C MET A 10 2.57 12.48 -2.57
N MET A 11 1.83 13.55 -2.78
CA MET A 11 2.24 14.69 -3.59
C MET A 11 1.91 16.00 -2.87
N LEU A 12 2.83 16.95 -2.89
CA LEU A 12 2.58 18.33 -2.50
C LEU A 12 2.31 19.14 -3.77
N ILE A 13 1.09 19.63 -3.93
CA ILE A 13 0.61 20.26 -5.16
C ILE A 13 0.49 21.78 -4.95
N ASN A 14 1.05 22.56 -5.88
CA ASN A 14 0.73 23.97 -6.00
C ASN A 14 -0.64 24.13 -6.68
N VAL A 15 -1.69 24.24 -5.87
CA VAL A 15 -3.08 24.27 -6.34
C VAL A 15 -3.34 25.43 -7.31
N LYS A 16 -2.75 26.63 -7.05
CA LYS A 16 -2.91 27.78 -7.97
C LYS A 16 -2.35 27.49 -9.35
N LEU A 17 -1.15 26.91 -9.39
CA LEU A 17 -0.50 26.51 -10.66
C LEU A 17 -1.31 25.42 -11.34
N TRP A 18 -1.74 24.42 -10.60
CA TRP A 18 -2.55 23.31 -11.08
C TRP A 18 -3.83 23.78 -11.78
N MET A 19 -4.56 24.70 -11.15
CA MET A 19 -5.77 25.29 -11.72
C MET A 19 -5.48 26.18 -12.94
N ARG A 20 -4.44 27.03 -12.85
CA ARG A 20 -4.06 27.93 -13.94
C ARG A 20 -3.67 27.18 -15.22
N GLU A 21 -2.91 26.11 -15.08
CA GLU A 21 -2.44 25.28 -16.18
C GLU A 21 -3.46 24.21 -16.63
N ASN A 22 -4.64 24.19 -15.99
CA ASN A 22 -5.71 23.20 -16.26
C ASN A 22 -5.23 21.74 -16.27
N LEU A 23 -4.36 21.38 -15.31
CA LEU A 23 -3.70 20.07 -15.29
C LEU A 23 -4.68 18.92 -15.04
N PHE A 24 -5.86 19.19 -14.49
CA PHE A 24 -6.89 18.17 -14.34
C PHE A 24 -7.39 17.62 -15.68
N ASP A 25 -7.72 18.52 -16.61
CA ASP A 25 -8.18 18.09 -17.93
C ASP A 25 -7.05 17.41 -18.72
N ASP A 26 -5.79 17.83 -18.51
CA ASP A 26 -4.63 17.14 -19.11
C ASP A 26 -4.48 15.71 -18.60
N ILE A 27 -4.70 15.46 -17.29
CA ILE A 27 -4.72 14.11 -16.70
C ILE A 27 -5.81 13.25 -17.35
N VAL A 28 -7.04 13.77 -17.41
CA VAL A 28 -8.19 13.04 -17.99
C VAL A 28 -7.90 12.69 -19.46
N ARG A 29 -7.45 13.67 -20.26
CA ARG A 29 -7.11 13.44 -21.66
C ARG A 29 -6.02 12.36 -21.82
N ARG A 30 -4.94 12.42 -21.04
CA ARG A 30 -3.86 11.42 -21.06
C ARG A 30 -4.34 10.05 -20.62
N ALA A 31 -5.24 9.97 -19.62
CA ALA A 31 -5.85 8.72 -19.22
C ALA A 31 -6.62 8.07 -20.37
N GLU A 32 -7.45 8.84 -21.08
CA GLU A 32 -8.20 8.36 -22.25
C GLU A 32 -7.28 7.93 -23.41
N GLU A 33 -6.25 8.70 -23.70
CA GLU A 33 -5.25 8.38 -24.73
C GLU A 33 -4.49 7.08 -24.39
N ASN A 34 -4.09 6.91 -23.12
CA ASN A 34 -3.42 5.69 -22.66
C ASN A 34 -4.34 4.47 -22.73
N VAL A 35 -5.62 4.60 -22.37
CA VAL A 35 -6.60 3.51 -22.51
C VAL A 35 -6.76 3.11 -23.98
N LYS A 36 -6.80 4.08 -24.89
CA LYS A 36 -6.88 3.82 -26.37
C LYS A 36 -5.61 3.13 -26.88
N ARG A 37 -4.44 3.54 -26.39
CA ARG A 37 -3.12 3.06 -26.87
C ARG A 37 -2.77 1.66 -26.36
N VAL A 38 -3.00 1.39 -25.07
CA VAL A 38 -2.52 0.16 -24.41
C VAL A 38 -3.64 -0.64 -23.74
N GLY A 39 -4.90 -0.19 -23.81
CA GLY A 39 -6.00 -0.73 -23.04
C GLY A 39 -5.76 -0.54 -21.55
N ASN A 40 -6.35 -1.40 -20.71
CA ASN A 40 -6.16 -1.35 -19.24
C ASN A 40 -4.84 -1.99 -18.78
N ARG A 41 -3.74 -1.83 -19.54
CA ARG A 41 -2.44 -2.45 -19.26
C ARG A 41 -1.45 -1.53 -18.54
N LEU A 42 -1.90 -0.38 -18.03
CA LEU A 42 -1.06 0.47 -17.20
C LEU A 42 -0.74 -0.29 -15.89
N SER A 43 0.54 -0.30 -15.52
CA SER A 43 1.01 -1.04 -14.34
C SER A 43 0.55 -0.39 -13.04
N HIS A 44 0.49 0.95 -13.03
CA HIS A 44 0.17 1.75 -11.84
C HIS A 44 -0.85 2.86 -12.16
N HIS A 45 -1.69 2.66 -13.16
CA HIS A 45 -2.84 3.51 -13.51
C HIS A 45 -2.55 5.03 -13.43
N ASP A 46 -3.12 5.71 -12.44
CA ASP A 46 -2.97 7.15 -12.20
C ASP A 46 -1.52 7.58 -11.97
N GLN A 47 -0.73 6.77 -11.28
CA GLN A 47 0.67 7.07 -11.02
C GLN A 47 1.49 7.14 -12.31
N ASP A 48 1.24 6.28 -13.29
CA ASP A 48 1.91 6.31 -14.59
C ASP A 48 1.61 7.61 -15.31
N ILE A 49 0.35 8.07 -15.28
CA ILE A 49 -0.09 9.33 -15.91
C ILE A 49 0.56 10.55 -15.23
N HIS A 50 0.59 10.59 -13.90
CA HIS A 50 1.24 11.66 -13.16
C HIS A 50 2.75 11.75 -13.50
N ASN A 51 3.42 10.60 -13.56
CA ASN A 51 4.84 10.56 -13.89
C ASN A 51 5.11 11.02 -15.34
N GLU A 52 4.27 10.65 -16.30
CA GLU A 52 4.37 11.11 -17.67
C GLU A 52 4.13 12.62 -17.81
N MET A 53 3.10 13.14 -17.14
CA MET A 53 2.71 14.56 -17.22
C MET A 53 3.71 15.48 -16.53
N LEU A 54 4.25 15.04 -15.39
CA LEU A 54 5.09 15.85 -14.51
C LEU A 54 6.58 15.57 -14.67
N ASP A 55 6.99 14.81 -15.71
CA ASP A 55 8.38 14.53 -15.97
C ASP A 55 9.19 15.81 -16.16
N GLY A 56 10.29 15.93 -15.42
CA GLY A 56 11.12 17.14 -15.40
C GLY A 56 10.50 18.37 -14.71
N LYS A 57 9.26 18.28 -14.20
CA LYS A 57 8.55 19.38 -13.53
C LYS A 57 8.37 19.16 -12.04
N SER A 58 8.77 18.00 -11.53
CA SER A 58 8.59 17.61 -10.13
C SER A 58 9.86 17.85 -9.33
N LEU A 59 9.70 18.38 -8.11
CA LEU A 59 10.75 18.41 -7.10
C LEU A 59 10.65 17.15 -6.23
N TYR A 60 11.71 16.36 -6.23
CA TYR A 60 11.81 15.15 -5.42
C TYR A 60 12.27 15.49 -4.01
N ILE A 61 11.50 15.07 -3.01
CA ILE A 61 11.83 15.24 -1.60
C ILE A 61 12.36 13.94 -1.02
N ASP A 62 12.95 14.00 0.18
CA ASP A 62 13.51 12.85 0.87
C ASP A 62 12.44 11.75 1.04
N LYS A 63 12.83 10.50 0.80
CA LYS A 63 11.96 9.32 0.91
C LYS A 63 11.32 9.12 2.28
N LYS A 64 11.84 9.75 3.34
CA LYS A 64 11.25 9.69 4.68
C LYS A 64 9.84 10.30 4.73
N TYR A 65 9.49 11.17 3.77
CA TYR A 65 8.16 11.78 3.63
C TYR A 65 7.15 10.93 2.83
N ASN A 66 7.59 9.83 2.26
CA ASN A 66 6.74 8.81 1.64
C ASN A 66 7.44 7.44 1.70
N TYR A 67 7.67 6.96 2.93
CA TYR A 67 8.35 5.70 3.14
C TYR A 67 7.38 4.53 2.86
N LEU A 68 7.63 3.83 1.76
CA LEU A 68 6.79 2.71 1.33
C LEU A 68 7.05 1.49 2.21
N TYR A 69 6.09 1.17 3.06
CA TYR A 69 6.12 -0.02 3.92
C TYR A 69 5.18 -1.09 3.35
N ASN A 70 5.73 -2.25 3.00
CA ASN A 70 4.97 -3.33 2.36
C ASN A 70 4.82 -4.52 3.30
N LEU A 71 3.66 -4.64 3.93
CA LEU A 71 3.32 -5.75 4.82
C LEU A 71 3.25 -7.12 4.10
N ASP A 72 2.90 -7.14 2.81
CA ASP A 72 2.88 -8.36 1.99
C ASP A 72 4.27 -8.95 1.81
N ARG A 73 5.25 -8.10 1.50
CA ARG A 73 6.61 -8.51 1.21
C ARG A 73 7.25 -9.20 2.41
N HIS A 74 7.02 -8.65 3.59
CA HIS A 74 7.56 -9.21 4.82
C HIS A 74 6.88 -10.53 5.20
N SER A 75 5.55 -10.63 5.05
CA SER A 75 4.79 -11.83 5.39
C SER A 75 5.03 -13.02 4.45
N LEU A 76 5.34 -12.75 3.16
CA LEU A 76 5.49 -13.81 2.16
C LEU A 76 6.90 -14.42 2.11
N PHE A 77 7.94 -13.64 2.34
CA PHE A 77 9.33 -14.04 2.07
C PHE A 77 10.23 -14.03 3.30
N ALA A 78 9.89 -13.33 4.34
CA ALA A 78 10.70 -13.30 5.56
C ALA A 78 10.47 -14.56 6.40
N LYS A 79 11.56 -15.19 6.83
CA LYS A 79 11.52 -16.28 7.82
C LYS A 79 11.31 -15.76 9.25
N GLN A 80 11.54 -14.48 9.47
CA GLN A 80 11.35 -13.77 10.74
C GLN A 80 10.84 -12.35 10.45
N PRO A 81 10.15 -11.70 11.41
CA PRO A 81 9.76 -10.30 11.28
C PRO A 81 11.01 -9.45 11.02
N VAL A 82 11.01 -8.74 9.91
CA VAL A 82 12.06 -7.75 9.65
C VAL A 82 11.64 -6.48 10.36
N ASN A 83 12.34 -6.13 11.43
CA ASN A 83 12.25 -4.80 12.03
C ASN A 83 12.96 -3.83 11.09
N GLU A 84 12.23 -3.34 10.08
CA GLU A 84 12.70 -2.20 9.31
C GLU A 84 12.70 -0.97 10.22
N ASP A 85 13.77 -0.21 10.13
CA ASP A 85 13.86 1.05 10.85
C ASP A 85 12.97 2.09 10.19
N TYR A 86 11.72 2.17 10.70
CA TYR A 86 10.72 3.14 10.25
C TYR A 86 10.59 4.32 11.21
N LYS A 87 11.30 4.30 12.36
CA LYS A 87 11.11 5.27 13.44
C LYS A 87 11.62 6.67 13.09
N ASP A 88 12.56 6.78 12.18
CA ASP A 88 13.06 8.05 11.64
C ASP A 88 12.23 8.56 10.44
N LYS A 89 11.20 7.83 10.02
CA LYS A 89 10.33 8.21 8.91
C LYS A 89 9.23 9.17 9.37
N VAL A 90 8.95 10.16 8.55
CA VAL A 90 7.93 11.18 8.83
C VAL A 90 6.54 10.68 8.43
N ILE A 91 6.45 10.04 7.27
CA ILE A 91 5.20 9.47 6.76
C ILE A 91 5.45 8.03 6.32
N ILE A 92 4.69 7.11 6.91
CA ILE A 92 4.69 5.69 6.53
C ILE A 92 3.51 5.45 5.60
N HIS A 93 3.81 5.07 4.38
CA HIS A 93 2.82 4.71 3.37
C HIS A 93 2.72 3.19 3.27
N PHE A 94 1.64 2.61 3.79
CA PHE A 94 1.39 1.18 3.68
C PHE A 94 1.03 0.80 2.24
N ALA A 95 2.05 0.53 1.44
CA ALA A 95 1.93 0.05 0.07
C ALA A 95 1.62 -1.46 0.04
N GLY A 96 1.08 -1.95 -1.09
CA GLY A 96 0.76 -3.35 -1.26
C GLY A 96 -0.64 -3.74 -0.83
N HIS A 97 -0.90 -5.05 -0.81
CA HIS A 97 -2.24 -5.61 -0.61
C HIS A 97 -2.62 -5.72 0.88
N ALA A 98 -1.70 -6.15 1.73
CA ALA A 98 -1.92 -6.16 3.17
C ALA A 98 -1.90 -4.74 3.71
N LYS A 99 -2.89 -4.42 4.54
CA LYS A 99 -3.10 -3.09 5.11
C LYS A 99 -3.16 -3.17 6.64
N PRO A 100 -2.82 -2.09 7.36
CA PRO A 100 -2.76 -2.11 8.82
C PRO A 100 -4.11 -2.38 9.50
N TRP A 101 -5.23 -2.21 8.80
CA TRP A 101 -6.57 -2.54 9.30
C TRP A 101 -6.99 -4.00 9.02
N HIS A 102 -6.10 -4.84 8.49
CA HIS A 102 -6.35 -6.27 8.36
C HIS A 102 -6.02 -7.01 9.66
N ASP A 103 -6.82 -7.99 10.04
CA ASP A 103 -6.67 -8.70 11.33
C ASP A 103 -5.40 -9.57 11.40
N TRP A 104 -4.93 -10.09 10.27
CA TRP A 104 -3.75 -10.97 10.21
C TRP A 104 -2.38 -10.27 10.25
N VAL A 105 -2.35 -8.93 10.36
CA VAL A 105 -1.09 -8.17 10.44
C VAL A 105 -0.89 -7.45 11.77
N GLN A 106 -1.75 -7.68 12.76
CA GLN A 106 -1.77 -6.93 14.01
C GLN A 106 -0.53 -7.13 14.89
N ASN A 107 0.27 -8.17 14.64
CA ASN A 107 1.50 -8.44 15.38
C ASN A 107 2.68 -7.53 14.99
N TRP A 108 2.59 -6.80 13.88
CA TRP A 108 3.65 -5.89 13.43
C TRP A 108 3.70 -4.63 14.28
N ASP A 109 4.91 -4.21 14.72
CA ASP A 109 5.05 -3.02 15.56
C ASP A 109 4.57 -1.75 14.88
N VAL A 110 4.87 -1.57 13.60
CA VAL A 110 4.35 -0.44 12.81
C VAL A 110 2.83 -0.44 12.72
N VAL A 111 2.19 -1.62 12.73
CA VAL A 111 0.72 -1.73 12.73
C VAL A 111 0.15 -1.41 14.11
N LYS A 112 0.83 -1.75 15.19
CA LYS A 112 0.45 -1.35 16.55
C LYS A 112 0.44 0.18 16.71
N GLU A 113 1.42 0.87 16.10
CA GLU A 113 1.45 2.35 16.07
C GLU A 113 0.28 2.92 15.27
N TYR A 114 -0.02 2.36 14.09
CA TYR A 114 -1.22 2.72 13.32
C TYR A 114 -2.50 2.54 14.17
N ALA A 115 -2.66 1.41 14.84
CA ALA A 115 -3.81 1.13 15.70
C ALA A 115 -3.91 2.10 16.88
N ALA A 116 -2.76 2.55 17.43
CA ALA A 116 -2.74 3.57 18.48
C ALA A 116 -3.26 4.93 18.00
N ILE A 117 -3.00 5.29 16.74
CA ILE A 117 -3.53 6.49 16.10
C ILE A 117 -5.03 6.31 15.80
N GLN A 118 -5.43 5.18 15.22
CA GLN A 118 -6.81 4.89 14.87
C GLN A 118 -7.74 5.02 16.08
N ARG A 119 -7.32 4.53 17.26
CA ARG A 119 -8.09 4.66 18.51
C ARG A 119 -8.42 6.11 18.92
N LYS A 120 -7.70 7.08 18.38
CA LYS A 120 -7.92 8.53 18.64
C LYS A 120 -8.78 9.20 17.57
N THR A 121 -9.28 8.45 16.62
CA THR A 121 -10.10 8.95 15.50
C THR A 121 -11.55 8.52 15.62
N PRO A 122 -12.49 9.10 14.85
CA PRO A 122 -13.86 8.63 14.75
C PRO A 122 -14.00 7.16 14.31
N TRP A 123 -12.97 6.57 13.69
CA TRP A 123 -12.94 5.18 13.22
C TRP A 123 -12.42 4.16 14.26
N LYS A 124 -12.32 4.56 15.54
CA LYS A 124 -11.79 3.71 16.62
C LYS A 124 -12.52 2.38 16.80
N ASP A 125 -13.83 2.35 16.50
CA ASP A 125 -14.70 1.19 16.67
C ASP A 125 -14.94 0.41 15.36
N VAL A 126 -14.29 0.79 14.27
CA VAL A 126 -14.38 0.06 13.01
C VAL A 126 -13.66 -1.29 13.15
N PRO A 127 -14.35 -2.43 12.90
CA PRO A 127 -13.75 -3.74 13.05
C PRO A 127 -12.64 -3.98 12.02
N LEU A 128 -11.66 -4.77 12.41
CA LEU A 128 -10.61 -5.22 11.49
C LEU A 128 -11.19 -6.08 10.37
N VAL A 129 -10.58 -5.98 9.20
CA VAL A 129 -11.01 -6.72 8.02
C VAL A 129 -10.42 -8.13 8.03
N PRO A 130 -11.23 -9.20 8.07
CA PRO A 130 -10.74 -10.57 8.04
C PRO A 130 -10.20 -10.96 6.66
N PRO A 131 -9.33 -11.99 6.57
CA PRO A 131 -8.81 -12.44 5.29
C PRO A 131 -9.92 -13.04 4.43
N LYS A 132 -10.03 -12.58 3.18
CA LYS A 132 -10.97 -13.08 2.19
C LYS A 132 -10.22 -13.68 1.00
N GLY A 133 -10.74 -14.84 0.53
CA GLY A 133 -10.17 -15.56 -0.60
C GLY A 133 -8.85 -16.28 -0.27
N THR A 134 -8.45 -17.20 -1.13
CA THR A 134 -7.33 -18.12 -0.91
C THR A 134 -6.01 -17.40 -0.67
N LYS A 135 -5.74 -16.31 -1.36
CA LYS A 135 -4.50 -15.53 -1.22
C LYS A 135 -4.34 -14.97 0.19
N ASN A 136 -5.38 -14.31 0.71
CA ASN A 136 -5.33 -13.68 2.04
C ASN A 136 -5.32 -14.70 3.17
N LEU A 137 -6.08 -15.80 3.04
CA LEU A 137 -6.07 -16.91 3.99
C LEU A 137 -4.68 -17.54 4.11
N HIS A 138 -4.02 -17.78 2.98
CA HIS A 138 -2.64 -18.29 2.99
C HIS A 138 -1.65 -17.31 3.60
N GLN A 139 -1.84 -16.01 3.34
CA GLN A 139 -1.02 -14.94 3.90
C GLN A 139 -1.20 -14.83 5.42
N ALA A 140 -2.45 -14.94 5.90
CA ALA A 140 -2.76 -14.95 7.34
C ALA A 140 -2.09 -16.14 8.05
N ALA A 141 -2.16 -17.34 7.47
CA ALA A 141 -1.47 -18.51 8.02
C ALA A 141 0.05 -18.30 8.11
N ARG A 142 0.66 -17.70 7.09
CA ARG A 142 2.10 -17.38 7.09
C ARG A 142 2.46 -16.32 8.13
N SER A 143 1.66 -15.28 8.25
CA SER A 143 1.84 -14.25 9.28
C SER A 143 1.80 -14.86 10.68
N ALA A 144 0.77 -15.64 10.99
CA ALA A 144 0.65 -16.33 12.27
C ALA A 144 1.86 -17.23 12.58
N ARG A 145 2.33 -18.01 11.59
CA ARG A 145 3.55 -18.83 11.73
C ARG A 145 4.79 -18.00 12.06
N MET A 146 4.96 -16.87 11.38
CA MET A 146 6.13 -16.00 11.55
C MET A 146 6.24 -15.46 12.98
N TYR A 147 5.10 -15.24 13.64
CA TYR A 147 5.03 -14.80 15.03
C TYR A 147 4.91 -15.95 16.04
N GLY A 148 5.08 -17.21 15.60
CA GLY A 148 5.02 -18.38 16.46
C GLY A 148 3.61 -18.78 16.94
N ASN A 149 2.57 -18.17 16.35
CA ASN A 149 1.18 -18.50 16.67
C ASN A 149 0.69 -19.69 15.82
N TYR A 150 1.13 -20.89 16.20
CA TYR A 150 0.86 -22.11 15.42
C TYR A 150 -0.61 -22.52 15.42
N GLY A 151 -1.35 -22.22 16.47
CA GLY A 151 -2.80 -22.49 16.52
C GLY A 151 -3.58 -21.67 15.50
N GLU A 152 -3.30 -20.39 15.42
CA GLU A 152 -3.89 -19.49 14.44
C GLU A 152 -3.42 -19.84 13.01
N MET A 153 -2.14 -20.16 12.86
CA MET A 153 -1.60 -20.66 11.58
C MET A 153 -2.40 -21.85 11.05
N LEU A 154 -2.64 -22.86 11.89
CA LEU A 154 -3.37 -24.06 11.50
C LEU A 154 -4.81 -23.73 11.13
N MET A 155 -5.48 -22.88 11.91
CA MET A 155 -6.85 -22.43 11.63
C MET A 155 -6.96 -21.77 10.25
N TRP A 156 -6.06 -20.82 9.94
CA TRP A 156 -6.07 -20.13 8.64
C TRP A 156 -5.69 -21.06 7.49
N TYR A 157 -4.80 -22.01 7.74
CA TYR A 157 -4.40 -22.97 6.72
C TYR A 157 -5.54 -23.93 6.37
N LEU A 158 -6.31 -24.40 7.36
CA LEU A 158 -7.50 -25.23 7.12
C LEU A 158 -8.57 -24.45 6.32
N LYS A 159 -8.82 -23.19 6.67
CA LYS A 159 -9.72 -22.32 5.90
C LYS A 159 -9.23 -22.11 4.46
N TYR A 160 -7.92 -21.95 4.27
CA TYR A 160 -7.32 -21.86 2.94
C TYR A 160 -7.54 -23.12 2.11
N LEU A 161 -7.35 -24.30 2.70
CA LEU A 161 -7.59 -25.57 2.00
C LEU A 161 -9.07 -25.73 1.64
N GLY A 162 -9.97 -25.42 2.55
CA GLY A 162 -11.41 -25.46 2.30
C GLY A 162 -11.89 -24.46 1.23
N ALA A 163 -11.19 -23.33 1.07
CA ALA A 163 -11.52 -22.35 0.03
C ALA A 163 -10.96 -22.69 -1.38
N LYS A 164 -10.16 -23.79 -1.48
CA LYS A 164 -9.65 -24.31 -2.75
C LYS A 164 -10.50 -25.43 -3.35
N LEU A 165 -11.32 -26.05 -2.51
CA LEU A 165 -12.28 -27.09 -2.90
C LEU A 165 -13.55 -26.45 -3.44
#